data_a8caf8e6dc03e164c5d00181cf3e745f
#
_entry.id   a8caf8e6dc03e164c5d00181cf3e745f
#
_cell.length_a   1.000
_cell.length_b   1.000
_cell.length_c   1.000
_cell.angle_alpha   90.00
_cell.angle_beta   90.00
_cell.angle_gamma   90.00
#
_symmetry.space_group_name_H-M   'P 1'
#
loop_
_entity.id
_entity.type
_entity.pdbx_description
1 polymer ?
#
loop_
_entity_poly.entity_id
_entity_poly.type
_entity_poly.pdbx_seq_one_letter_code
_entity_poly.pdbx_strand_id
1 'polypeptide(L)'
;DESELALAYTMLLTLPGVPFFYYGDEIAMRYIPQQSKEGGFQRTGSRTPMQWDADEKNLGFSSADRARLYLDVDRGNDAPCVRQQLEKPDSLINTLRKLIKLRQTYPQLQADGKPEILVCNDDGVLCYKRDDIAVAFNPTDRQAVLPMRTDRQIFVTGNATNDGDNTLLAPQTAVIFALN
;
A
#
# COMPACT_ATOMS: atom_id res chain seq x y z
N ASP A 1 -1.74 5.19 8.34
CA ASP A 1 -3.11 5.19 7.77
C ASP A 1 -3.09 4.38 6.47
N GLU A 2 -4.25 3.83 6.03
CA GLU A 2 -4.32 2.97 4.84
C GLU A 2 -3.96 3.70 3.54
N SER A 3 -4.23 5.00 3.43
CA SER A 3 -3.88 5.81 2.26
C SER A 3 -2.36 6.00 2.13
N GLU A 4 -1.66 6.22 3.24
CA GLU A 4 -0.20 6.29 3.26
C GLU A 4 0.42 4.95 2.87
N LEU A 5 -0.14 3.83 3.33
CA LEU A 5 0.32 2.49 2.95
C LEU A 5 0.07 2.21 1.47
N ALA A 6 -1.10 2.57 0.94
CA ALA A 6 -1.42 2.43 -0.48
C ALA A 6 -0.44 3.24 -1.36
N LEU A 7 -0.08 4.45 -0.93
CA LEU A 7 0.91 5.28 -1.58
C LEU A 7 2.31 4.65 -1.53
N ALA A 8 2.74 4.17 -0.35
CA ALA A 8 4.02 3.49 -0.17
C ALA A 8 4.13 2.20 -1.00
N TYR A 9 3.05 1.40 -1.07
CA TYR A 9 3.01 0.19 -1.89
C TYR A 9 2.97 0.50 -3.38
N THR A 10 2.34 1.60 -3.79
CA THR A 10 2.41 2.06 -5.18
C THR A 10 3.87 2.36 -5.54
N MET A 11 4.61 3.05 -4.69
CA MET A 11 6.03 3.31 -4.89
C MET A 11 6.84 2.00 -4.94
N LEU A 12 6.68 1.12 -3.94
CA LEU A 12 7.41 -0.14 -3.85
C LEU A 12 7.20 -1.03 -5.09
N LEU A 13 5.97 -1.09 -5.61
CA LEU A 13 5.63 -1.95 -6.75
C LEU A 13 5.90 -1.32 -8.11
N THR A 14 6.19 -0.03 -8.18
CA THR A 14 6.54 0.67 -9.42
C THR A 14 8.03 0.99 -9.56
N LEU A 15 8.80 0.93 -8.48
CA LEU A 15 10.26 1.02 -8.52
C LEU A 15 10.90 -0.29 -9.04
N PRO A 16 12.12 -0.22 -9.61
CA PRO A 16 12.89 -1.41 -10.00
C PRO A 16 13.28 -2.25 -8.78
N GLY A 17 13.67 -3.49 -9.04
CA GLY A 17 14.05 -4.45 -8.00
C GLY A 17 12.94 -5.43 -7.67
N VAL A 18 13.13 -6.21 -6.60
CA VAL A 18 12.20 -7.24 -6.14
C VAL A 18 11.52 -6.76 -4.86
N PRO A 19 10.22 -6.46 -4.89
CA PRO A 19 9.49 -6.06 -3.69
C PRO A 19 9.30 -7.24 -2.74
N PHE A 20 9.49 -7.00 -1.45
CA PHE A 20 9.23 -7.96 -0.39
C PHE A 20 8.09 -7.46 0.48
N PHE A 21 7.14 -8.35 0.75
CA PHE A 21 6.05 -8.14 1.70
C PHE A 21 6.14 -9.17 2.81
N TYR A 22 5.88 -8.75 4.03
CA TYR A 22 5.72 -9.66 5.15
C TYR A 22 4.22 -9.91 5.36
N TYR A 23 3.85 -11.09 5.86
CA TYR A 23 2.45 -11.39 6.10
C TYR A 23 1.83 -10.37 7.07
N GLY A 24 0.63 -9.93 6.76
CA GLY A 24 -0.08 -8.91 7.51
C GLY A 24 0.10 -7.48 6.99
N ASP A 25 1.18 -7.22 6.21
CA ASP A 25 1.37 -5.92 5.56
C ASP A 25 0.20 -5.61 4.60
N GLU A 26 -0.31 -6.64 3.91
CA GLU A 26 -1.39 -6.54 2.93
C GLU A 26 -2.74 -6.11 3.51
N ILE A 27 -2.92 -6.24 4.80
CA ILE A 27 -4.13 -5.81 5.52
C ILE A 27 -3.85 -4.76 6.58
N ALA A 28 -2.65 -4.19 6.61
CA ALA A 28 -2.21 -3.23 7.62
C ALA A 28 -2.33 -3.75 9.06
N MET A 29 -1.87 -4.97 9.34
CA MET A 29 -1.83 -5.49 10.70
C MET A 29 -1.06 -4.56 11.63
N ARG A 30 -1.64 -4.31 12.80
CA ARG A 30 -1.07 -3.37 13.78
C ARG A 30 0.02 -4.03 14.61
N TYR A 31 1.03 -3.23 14.99
CA TYR A 31 1.98 -3.63 16.03
C TYR A 31 1.28 -3.75 17.38
N ILE A 32 1.40 -4.91 18.03
CA ILE A 32 0.81 -5.17 19.35
C ILE A 32 1.92 -5.37 20.37
N PRO A 33 2.12 -4.46 21.33
CA PRO A 33 3.15 -4.61 22.35
C PRO A 33 2.93 -5.90 23.16
N GLN A 34 3.76 -6.89 22.95
CA GLN A 34 3.75 -8.15 23.70
C GLN A 34 5.10 -8.84 23.66
N GLN A 35 5.32 -9.75 24.58
CA GLN A 35 6.49 -10.60 24.66
C GLN A 35 6.14 -12.03 24.34
N SER A 36 7.06 -12.76 23.71
CA SER A 36 6.95 -14.21 23.58
C SER A 36 7.14 -14.91 24.91
N LYS A 37 6.78 -16.21 25.00
CA LYS A 37 6.93 -17.02 26.22
C LYS A 37 8.38 -17.18 26.67
N GLU A 38 9.33 -17.07 25.73
CA GLU A 38 10.79 -17.18 25.98
C GLU A 38 11.43 -15.83 26.34
N GLY A 39 10.67 -14.77 26.47
CA GLY A 39 11.17 -13.41 26.56
C GLY A 39 11.25 -12.78 25.16
N GLY A 40 10.70 -11.59 25.04
CA GLY A 40 10.44 -11.01 23.72
C GLY A 40 11.54 -10.09 23.22
N PHE A 41 11.65 -10.06 21.91
CA PHE A 41 12.29 -8.97 21.19
C PHE A 41 11.23 -7.92 20.86
N GLN A 42 11.62 -6.65 20.68
CA GLN A 42 10.69 -5.59 20.27
C GLN A 42 9.86 -5.94 19.03
N ARG A 43 10.46 -6.68 18.08
CA ARG A 43 9.80 -7.15 16.86
C ARG A 43 8.68 -8.19 17.06
N THR A 44 8.53 -8.75 18.28
CA THR A 44 7.50 -9.76 18.55
C THR A 44 6.09 -9.24 18.25
N GLY A 45 5.83 -7.99 18.56
CA GLY A 45 4.54 -7.34 18.30
C GLY A 45 4.17 -7.15 16.82
N SER A 46 5.16 -7.22 15.90
CA SER A 46 4.94 -7.21 14.45
C SER A 46 4.76 -8.61 13.85
N ARG A 47 4.76 -9.66 14.69
CA ARG A 47 4.72 -11.07 14.26
C ARG A 47 3.58 -11.83 14.89
N THR A 48 2.50 -11.12 15.17
CA THR A 48 1.27 -11.68 15.75
C THR A 48 0.61 -12.64 14.75
N PRO A 49 -0.28 -13.54 15.22
CA PRO A 49 -1.01 -14.44 14.34
C PRO A 49 -1.74 -13.69 13.22
N MET A 50 -1.72 -14.24 12.00
CA MET A 50 -2.44 -13.67 10.87
C MET A 50 -3.95 -13.55 11.16
N GLN A 51 -4.55 -12.45 10.72
CA GLN A 51 -5.95 -12.10 10.97
C GLN A 51 -6.79 -12.38 9.72
N TRP A 52 -7.54 -13.49 9.77
CA TRP A 52 -8.29 -13.96 8.61
C TRP A 52 -9.73 -13.48 8.59
N ASP A 53 -10.43 -13.54 9.73
CA ASP A 53 -11.86 -13.26 9.83
C ASP A 53 -12.22 -12.69 11.20
N ALA A 54 -12.81 -11.50 11.24
CA ALA A 54 -13.20 -10.83 12.48
C ALA A 54 -14.33 -11.55 13.24
N ASP A 55 -15.16 -12.34 12.56
CA ASP A 55 -16.30 -13.06 13.15
C ASP A 55 -15.88 -14.41 13.76
N GLU A 56 -14.64 -14.86 13.50
CA GLU A 56 -14.15 -16.16 13.94
C GLU A 56 -13.30 -16.08 15.21
N LYS A 57 -13.24 -17.20 15.96
CA LYS A 57 -12.40 -17.31 17.15
C LYS A 57 -10.93 -17.04 16.82
N ASN A 58 -10.27 -16.22 17.62
CA ASN A 58 -8.90 -15.78 17.43
C ASN A 58 -8.67 -15.17 16.01
N LEU A 59 -9.64 -14.42 15.52
CA LEU A 59 -9.64 -13.81 14.19
C LEU A 59 -9.40 -14.84 13.05
N GLY A 60 -9.94 -16.04 13.19
CA GLY A 60 -9.81 -17.12 12.22
C GLY A 60 -8.43 -17.79 12.18
N PHE A 61 -7.50 -17.41 13.06
CA PHE A 61 -6.17 -18.02 13.11
C PHE A 61 -6.19 -19.44 13.70
N SER A 62 -6.97 -19.66 14.77
CA SER A 62 -7.00 -20.93 15.47
C SER A 62 -8.29 -21.12 16.25
N SER A 63 -8.81 -22.33 16.31
CA SER A 63 -9.93 -22.72 17.17
C SER A 63 -9.52 -23.00 18.62
N ALA A 64 -8.21 -22.99 18.94
CA ALA A 64 -7.69 -23.24 20.28
C ALA A 64 -8.16 -22.18 21.29
N ASP A 65 -8.08 -22.50 22.61
CA ASP A 65 -8.29 -21.48 23.62
C ASP A 65 -7.18 -20.43 23.52
N ARG A 66 -7.58 -19.16 23.68
CA ARG A 66 -6.68 -18.01 23.53
C ARG A 66 -5.43 -18.12 24.42
N ALA A 67 -5.58 -18.61 25.65
CA ALA A 67 -4.47 -18.82 26.57
C ALA A 67 -3.42 -19.82 26.07
N ARG A 68 -3.76 -20.63 25.06
CA ARG A 68 -2.84 -21.59 24.40
C ARG A 68 -2.11 -21.02 23.20
N LEU A 69 -2.47 -19.83 22.71
CA LEU A 69 -1.74 -19.18 21.63
C LEU A 69 -0.32 -18.82 22.10
N TYR A 70 0.64 -18.94 21.20
CA TYR A 70 2.02 -18.53 21.46
C TYR A 70 2.14 -17.01 21.59
N LEU A 71 1.52 -16.28 20.68
CA LEU A 71 1.31 -14.84 20.72
C LEU A 71 -0.19 -14.54 20.66
N ASP A 72 -0.60 -13.47 21.28
CA ASP A 72 -2.00 -13.03 21.25
C ASP A 72 -2.34 -12.36 19.91
N VAL A 73 -3.61 -12.42 19.54
CA VAL A 73 -4.17 -11.70 18.38
C VAL A 73 -4.56 -10.27 18.77
N ASP A 74 -4.79 -9.41 17.79
CA ASP A 74 -5.35 -8.07 18.02
C ASP A 74 -6.70 -8.16 18.75
N ARG A 75 -6.88 -7.31 19.76
CA ARG A 75 -8.10 -7.25 20.60
C ARG A 75 -9.02 -6.08 20.23
N GLY A 76 -8.62 -5.27 19.27
CA GLY A 76 -9.43 -4.15 18.82
C GLY A 76 -10.70 -4.64 18.11
N ASN A 77 -11.81 -3.97 18.35
CA ASN A 77 -13.06 -4.25 17.63
C ASN A 77 -12.98 -3.95 16.13
N ASP A 78 -11.93 -3.22 15.73
CA ASP A 78 -11.60 -2.79 14.38
C ASP A 78 -10.33 -3.48 13.86
N ALA A 79 -9.97 -4.64 14.41
CA ALA A 79 -8.82 -5.41 13.97
C ALA A 79 -8.90 -5.70 12.47
N PRO A 80 -7.88 -5.35 11.67
CA PRO A 80 -7.92 -5.58 10.23
C PRO A 80 -7.91 -7.08 9.94
N CYS A 81 -8.84 -7.55 9.10
CA CYS A 81 -8.93 -8.96 8.73
C CYS A 81 -9.09 -9.12 7.22
N VAL A 82 -8.56 -10.23 6.70
CA VAL A 82 -8.55 -10.52 5.26
C VAL A 82 -9.96 -10.53 4.68
N ARG A 83 -10.89 -11.29 5.30
CA ARG A 83 -12.25 -11.44 4.78
C ARG A 83 -12.96 -10.10 4.63
N GLN A 84 -12.97 -9.28 5.68
CA GLN A 84 -13.66 -8.00 5.67
C GLN A 84 -13.05 -6.99 4.69
N GLN A 85 -11.73 -7.05 4.48
CA GLN A 85 -11.07 -6.23 3.47
C GLN A 85 -11.33 -6.71 2.05
N LEU A 86 -11.40 -8.02 1.79
CA LEU A 86 -11.71 -8.54 0.45
C LEU A 86 -13.09 -8.12 -0.05
N GLU A 87 -14.04 -7.89 0.85
CA GLU A 87 -15.39 -7.41 0.54
C GLU A 87 -15.43 -5.92 0.16
N LYS A 88 -14.38 -5.14 0.46
CA LYS A 88 -14.30 -3.69 0.20
C LYS A 88 -13.42 -3.43 -1.04
N PRO A 89 -13.99 -2.93 -2.15
CA PRO A 89 -13.23 -2.73 -3.41
C PRO A 89 -11.97 -1.87 -3.28
N ASP A 90 -11.98 -0.90 -2.36
CA ASP A 90 -10.90 0.09 -2.16
C ASP A 90 -10.07 -0.19 -0.91
N SER A 91 -10.16 -1.39 -0.33
CA SER A 91 -9.32 -1.82 0.77
C SER A 91 -7.85 -1.95 0.35
N LEU A 92 -6.95 -1.97 1.34
CA LEU A 92 -5.52 -2.09 1.10
C LEU A 92 -5.16 -3.39 0.36
N ILE A 93 -5.73 -4.54 0.76
CA ILE A 93 -5.47 -5.82 0.09
C ILE A 93 -5.92 -5.80 -1.39
N ASN A 94 -7.07 -5.20 -1.70
CA ASN A 94 -7.55 -5.09 -3.07
C ASN A 94 -6.73 -4.09 -3.88
N THR A 95 -6.28 -3.01 -3.28
CA THR A 95 -5.33 -2.06 -3.87
C THR A 95 -4.01 -2.74 -4.20
N LEU A 96 -3.45 -3.51 -3.26
CA LEU A 96 -2.21 -4.27 -3.47
C LEU A 96 -2.36 -5.31 -4.59
N ARG A 97 -3.48 -6.03 -4.64
CA ARG A 97 -3.78 -6.98 -5.74
C ARG A 97 -3.80 -6.29 -7.12
N LYS A 98 -4.42 -5.10 -7.20
CA LYS A 98 -4.42 -4.29 -8.45
C LYS A 98 -3.00 -3.91 -8.84
N LEU A 99 -2.20 -3.41 -7.89
CA LEU A 99 -0.79 -3.00 -8.12
C LEU A 99 0.11 -4.18 -8.56
N ILE A 100 -0.03 -5.34 -7.92
CA ILE A 100 0.70 -6.56 -8.31
C ILE A 100 0.33 -6.95 -9.74
N LYS A 101 -0.96 -6.91 -10.07
CA LYS A 101 -1.42 -7.20 -11.43
C LYS A 101 -0.87 -6.21 -12.46
N LEU A 102 -0.81 -4.93 -12.14
CA LEU A 102 -0.21 -3.90 -13.00
C LEU A 102 1.29 -4.18 -13.21
N ARG A 103 2.04 -4.44 -12.15
CA ARG A 103 3.46 -4.79 -12.26
C ARG A 103 3.70 -6.02 -13.15
N GLN A 104 2.82 -7.01 -13.11
CA GLN A 104 2.90 -8.20 -13.97
C GLN A 104 2.52 -7.89 -15.43
N THR A 105 1.59 -6.95 -15.63
CA THR A 105 1.05 -6.62 -16.96
C THR A 105 1.97 -5.68 -17.74
N TYR A 106 2.63 -4.74 -17.06
CA TYR A 106 3.48 -3.72 -17.66
C TYR A 106 4.96 -4.09 -17.49
N PRO A 107 5.66 -4.52 -18.55
CA PRO A 107 7.10 -4.85 -18.48
C PRO A 107 7.94 -3.71 -17.91
N GLN A 108 7.57 -2.45 -18.21
CA GLN A 108 8.22 -1.25 -17.69
C GLN A 108 8.25 -1.18 -16.17
N LEU A 109 7.28 -1.79 -15.47
CA LEU A 109 7.18 -1.80 -14.01
C LEU A 109 7.89 -2.99 -13.35
N GLN A 110 8.51 -3.90 -14.12
CA GLN A 110 9.19 -5.07 -13.57
C GLN A 110 10.57 -4.72 -12.97
N ALA A 111 11.35 -5.76 -12.61
CA ALA A 111 12.56 -5.59 -11.80
C ALA A 111 13.64 -4.74 -12.47
N ASP A 112 13.75 -4.82 -13.78
CA ASP A 112 14.80 -4.15 -14.55
C ASP A 112 14.45 -2.71 -14.90
N GLY A 113 15.45 -1.97 -15.36
CA GLY A 113 15.32 -0.59 -15.82
C GLY A 113 15.65 0.44 -14.75
N LYS A 114 15.79 1.69 -15.16
CA LYS A 114 16.11 2.81 -14.29
C LYS A 114 14.97 3.82 -14.31
N PRO A 115 14.53 4.32 -13.15
CA PRO A 115 13.59 5.42 -13.12
C PRO A 115 14.31 6.71 -13.56
N GLU A 116 13.60 7.54 -14.31
CA GLU A 116 14.01 8.89 -14.66
C GLU A 116 13.08 9.88 -13.97
N ILE A 117 13.63 10.78 -13.15
CA ILE A 117 12.84 11.79 -12.45
C ILE A 117 12.36 12.85 -13.44
N LEU A 118 11.07 13.05 -13.49
CA LEU A 118 10.42 14.11 -14.28
C LEU A 118 10.11 15.35 -13.43
N VAL A 119 9.63 15.17 -12.21
CA VAL A 119 9.29 16.23 -11.26
C VAL A 119 9.74 15.83 -9.87
N CYS A 120 10.41 16.73 -9.19
CA CYS A 120 10.68 16.67 -7.76
C CYS A 120 10.70 18.11 -7.26
N ASN A 121 9.63 18.58 -6.62
CA ASN A 121 9.48 19.98 -6.25
C ASN A 121 9.30 20.16 -4.73
N ASP A 122 9.41 21.41 -4.29
CA ASP A 122 9.30 21.80 -2.87
C ASP A 122 7.87 21.63 -2.33
N ASP A 123 6.86 21.50 -3.21
CA ASP A 123 5.48 21.18 -2.83
C ASP A 123 5.27 19.71 -2.46
N GLY A 124 6.32 18.91 -2.55
CA GLY A 124 6.33 17.50 -2.18
C GLY A 124 5.90 16.54 -3.31
N VAL A 125 5.66 17.04 -4.51
CA VAL A 125 5.33 16.16 -5.65
C VAL A 125 6.60 15.48 -6.16
N LEU A 126 6.54 14.15 -6.25
CA LEU A 126 7.53 13.32 -6.93
C LEU A 126 6.87 12.67 -8.15
N CYS A 127 7.47 12.84 -9.33
CA CYS A 127 7.08 12.09 -10.52
C CYS A 127 8.32 11.51 -11.20
N TYR A 128 8.26 10.23 -11.52
CA TYR A 128 9.27 9.56 -12.34
C TYR A 128 8.62 8.73 -13.44
N LYS A 129 9.37 8.47 -14.49
CA LYS A 129 8.96 7.55 -15.54
C LYS A 129 9.85 6.31 -15.58
N ARG A 130 9.31 5.27 -16.17
CA ARG A 130 9.97 4.05 -16.60
C ARG A 130 9.49 3.78 -18.03
N ASP A 131 10.33 4.10 -19.01
CA ASP A 131 9.99 4.17 -20.44
C ASP A 131 8.78 5.10 -20.69
N ASP A 132 7.65 4.57 -21.13
CA ASP A 132 6.41 5.29 -21.44
C ASP A 132 5.37 5.28 -20.29
N ILE A 133 5.72 4.71 -19.14
CA ILE A 133 4.86 4.74 -17.94
C ILE A 133 5.44 5.72 -16.93
N ALA A 134 4.63 6.66 -16.47
CA ALA A 134 4.97 7.58 -15.39
C ALA A 134 4.16 7.31 -14.13
N VAL A 135 4.77 7.64 -13.00
CA VAL A 135 4.15 7.51 -11.66
C VAL A 135 4.39 8.80 -10.91
N ALA A 136 3.32 9.45 -10.48
CA ALA A 136 3.39 10.65 -9.67
C ALA A 136 2.79 10.43 -8.29
N PHE A 137 3.35 11.12 -7.29
CA PHE A 137 3.00 11.02 -5.88
C PHE A 137 2.82 12.40 -5.27
N ASN A 138 1.79 12.55 -4.47
CA ASN A 138 1.63 13.59 -3.48
C ASN A 138 1.54 12.95 -2.08
N PRO A 139 2.65 12.84 -1.33
CA PRO A 139 2.65 12.27 0.02
C PRO A 139 2.22 13.25 1.11
N THR A 140 1.84 14.47 0.75
CA THR A 140 1.50 15.53 1.71
C THR A 140 0.04 15.46 2.14
N ASP A 141 -0.32 16.21 3.16
CA ASP A 141 -1.67 16.38 3.69
C ASP A 141 -2.48 17.48 2.97
N ARG A 142 -1.91 18.08 1.92
CA ARG A 142 -2.54 19.16 1.12
C ARG A 142 -2.57 18.80 -0.35
N GLN A 143 -3.42 19.46 -1.10
CA GLN A 143 -3.44 19.36 -2.55
C GLN A 143 -2.12 19.91 -3.12
N ALA A 144 -1.59 19.21 -4.13
CA ALA A 144 -0.37 19.61 -4.83
C ALA A 144 -0.59 19.61 -6.34
N VAL A 145 0.26 20.33 -7.06
CA VAL A 145 0.18 20.49 -8.51
C VAL A 145 1.30 19.70 -9.18
N LEU A 146 0.92 18.74 -10.02
CA LEU A 146 1.83 18.10 -10.96
C LEU A 146 1.81 18.91 -12.27
N PRO A 147 2.95 19.50 -12.73
CA PRO A 147 3.00 20.35 -13.91
C PRO A 147 2.99 19.56 -15.23
N MET A 148 2.05 18.64 -15.34
CA MET A 148 1.76 17.85 -16.55
C MET A 148 0.38 17.20 -16.42
N ARG A 149 -0.19 16.81 -17.57
CA ARG A 149 -1.49 16.11 -17.62
C ARG A 149 -1.30 14.61 -17.40
N THR A 150 -2.33 13.99 -16.81
CA THR A 150 -2.41 12.54 -16.63
C THR A 150 -3.63 11.98 -17.39
N ASP A 151 -3.73 12.27 -18.70
CA ASP A 151 -4.90 11.90 -19.51
C ASP A 151 -5.14 10.40 -19.63
N ARG A 152 -4.06 9.61 -19.63
CA ARG A 152 -4.11 8.15 -19.76
C ARG A 152 -3.82 7.49 -18.40
N GLN A 153 -4.65 7.78 -17.41
CA GLN A 153 -4.53 7.17 -16.09
C GLN A 153 -4.77 5.65 -16.19
N ILE A 154 -3.84 4.88 -15.64
CA ILE A 154 -3.88 3.41 -15.55
C ILE A 154 -4.38 3.00 -14.17
N PHE A 155 -3.95 3.72 -13.14
CA PHE A 155 -4.29 3.46 -11.76
C PHE A 155 -4.15 4.73 -10.92
N VAL A 156 -5.01 4.87 -9.93
CA VAL A 156 -4.96 5.98 -8.98
C VAL A 156 -5.32 5.49 -7.58
N THR A 157 -4.57 5.95 -6.57
CA THR A 157 -5.00 5.97 -5.18
C THR A 157 -5.32 7.41 -4.82
N GLY A 158 -6.39 7.66 -4.05
CA GLY A 158 -6.83 9.03 -3.80
C GLY A 158 -7.52 9.65 -5.02
N ASN A 159 -7.18 10.89 -5.37
CA ASN A 159 -7.79 11.60 -6.49
C ASN A 159 -6.77 12.45 -7.26
N ALA A 160 -6.76 12.29 -8.60
CA ALA A 160 -5.95 13.06 -9.53
C ALA A 160 -6.84 13.60 -10.66
N THR A 161 -6.91 14.93 -10.82
CA THR A 161 -7.80 15.59 -11.76
C THR A 161 -7.02 16.58 -12.62
N ASN A 162 -7.17 16.49 -13.94
CA ASN A 162 -6.55 17.46 -14.86
C ASN A 162 -7.18 18.86 -14.71
N ASP A 163 -6.32 19.88 -14.68
CA ASP A 163 -6.68 21.30 -14.67
C ASP A 163 -5.75 22.05 -15.65
N GLY A 164 -6.27 22.39 -16.81
CA GLY A 164 -5.47 22.94 -17.92
C GLY A 164 -4.36 21.97 -18.33
N ASP A 165 -3.12 22.45 -18.31
CA ASP A 165 -1.92 21.65 -18.61
C ASP A 165 -1.33 20.90 -17.41
N ASN A 166 -1.97 21.04 -16.25
CA ASN A 166 -1.53 20.44 -14.98
C ASN A 166 -2.48 19.32 -14.55
N THR A 167 -2.07 18.60 -13.50
CA THR A 167 -2.94 17.69 -12.73
C THR A 167 -2.90 18.09 -11.26
N LEU A 168 -4.06 18.23 -10.66
CA LEU A 168 -4.23 18.43 -9.22
C LEU A 168 -4.25 17.07 -8.55
N LEU A 169 -3.32 16.85 -7.63
CA LEU A 169 -3.22 15.66 -6.81
C LEU A 169 -3.75 15.96 -5.41
N ALA A 170 -4.82 15.29 -5.00
CA ALA A 170 -5.32 15.37 -3.63
C ALA A 170 -4.26 14.91 -2.61
N PRO A 171 -4.43 15.16 -1.30
CA PRO A 171 -3.59 14.57 -0.26
C PRO A 171 -3.44 13.06 -0.42
N GLN A 172 -2.28 12.52 -0.08
CA GLN A 172 -1.98 11.08 -0.09
C GLN A 172 -2.39 10.36 -1.39
N THR A 173 -2.08 10.98 -2.53
CA THR A 173 -2.45 10.48 -3.86
C THR A 173 -1.23 9.97 -4.62
N ALA A 174 -1.40 8.79 -5.26
CA ALA A 174 -0.51 8.32 -6.31
C ALA A 174 -1.28 8.06 -7.60
N VAL A 175 -0.69 8.38 -8.75
CA VAL A 175 -1.26 8.10 -10.07
C VAL A 175 -0.21 7.45 -10.97
N ILE A 176 -0.59 6.33 -11.61
CA ILE A 176 0.18 5.66 -12.67
C ILE A 176 -0.51 6.00 -13.99
N PHE A 177 0.23 6.51 -14.95
CA PHE A 177 -0.32 6.94 -16.24
C PHE A 177 0.67 6.68 -17.38
N ALA A 178 0.14 6.50 -18.59
CA ALA A 178 0.97 6.38 -19.79
C ALA A 178 1.33 7.77 -20.34
N LEU A 179 2.58 7.94 -20.73
CA LEU A 179 3.04 9.11 -21.49
C LEU A 179 2.61 8.97 -22.97
N ASN A 180 2.48 10.09 -23.66
CA ASN A 180 2.18 10.14 -25.11
C ASN A 180 3.42 9.88 -25.92
#